data_791fca308f74657146fec8b0611643d2
#
_entry.id   791fca308f74657146fec8b0611643d2
#
_cell.length_a   1.000
_cell.length_b   1.000
_cell.length_c   1.000
_cell.angle_alpha   90.00
_cell.angle_beta   90.00
_cell.angle_gamma   90.00
#
_symmetry.space_group_name_H-M   'P 1'
#
loop_
_entity.id
_entity.type
_entity.pdbx_description
1 polymer ?
#
loop_
_entity_poly.entity_id
_entity_poly.type
_entity_poly.pdbx_seq_one_letter_code
_entity_poly.pdbx_strand_id
1 'polypeptide(L)'
;MRALLVLWLACWAAAYAQVPASPAELERREIAIAGELRCLVCQNQSIAESNADLARDLRQQIREQLKAGKSDAEIRDFMTARYGDFVLLKPRLTAHTALLWLAPFAIVLAGVFAVIAFLRRRRDEAAAAAPAALSPDEQRRIAELLKPSDHR
;
A
#
# COMPACT_ATOMS: atom_id res chain seq x y z
N MET A 1 29.23 -38.42 0.36
CA MET A 1 28.15 -38.94 -0.47
C MET A 1 26.88 -38.11 -0.41
N ARG A 2 26.40 -37.67 0.77
CA ARG A 2 25.17 -36.83 0.90
C ARG A 2 25.28 -35.45 0.21
N ALA A 3 26.43 -34.79 0.28
CA ALA A 3 26.66 -33.50 -0.37
C ALA A 3 26.62 -33.56 -1.90
N LEU A 4 27.15 -34.62 -2.49
CA LEU A 4 27.13 -34.86 -3.94
C LEU A 4 25.72 -35.14 -4.47
N LEU A 5 24.89 -35.81 -3.70
CA LEU A 5 23.49 -36.06 -4.04
C LEU A 5 22.66 -34.78 -4.02
N VAL A 6 22.89 -33.90 -3.06
CA VAL A 6 22.22 -32.58 -2.97
C VAL A 6 22.63 -31.67 -4.12
N LEU A 7 23.90 -31.64 -4.48
CA LEU A 7 24.39 -30.89 -5.63
C LEU A 7 23.81 -31.41 -6.97
N TRP A 8 23.67 -32.71 -7.08
CA TRP A 8 23.11 -33.37 -8.27
C TRP A 8 21.60 -33.06 -8.42
N LEU A 9 20.85 -33.13 -7.32
CA LEU A 9 19.43 -32.77 -7.27
C LEU A 9 19.21 -31.29 -7.54
N ALA A 10 20.07 -30.39 -7.05
CA ALA A 10 20.02 -28.95 -7.32
C ALA A 10 20.30 -28.63 -8.81
N CYS A 11 21.22 -29.35 -9.46
CA CYS A 11 21.50 -29.18 -10.88
C CYS A 11 20.33 -29.66 -11.76
N TRP A 12 19.61 -30.70 -11.35
CA TRP A 12 18.41 -31.17 -12.03
C TRP A 12 17.23 -30.20 -11.88
N ALA A 13 17.05 -29.61 -10.72
CA ALA A 13 16.01 -28.61 -10.50
C ALA A 13 16.21 -27.34 -11.35
N ALA A 14 17.44 -26.93 -11.58
CA ALA A 14 17.77 -25.79 -12.45
C ALA A 14 17.48 -26.08 -13.94
N ALA A 15 17.61 -27.35 -14.40
CA ALA A 15 17.33 -27.74 -15.79
C ALA A 15 15.82 -27.72 -16.12
N TYR A 16 14.93 -27.89 -15.15
CA TYR A 16 13.48 -27.83 -15.36
C TYR A 16 12.93 -26.39 -15.43
N ALA A 17 13.71 -25.38 -15.06
CA ALA A 17 13.28 -23.97 -15.09
C ALA A 17 13.27 -23.37 -16.50
N GLN A 18 13.68 -24.10 -17.52
CA GLN A 18 13.79 -23.61 -18.91
C GLN A 18 12.82 -24.29 -19.89
N VAL A 19 11.66 -24.72 -19.43
CA VAL A 19 10.59 -25.13 -20.35
C VAL A 19 10.17 -23.87 -21.13
N PRO A 20 10.28 -23.87 -22.48
CA PRO A 20 9.85 -22.74 -23.27
C PRO A 20 8.36 -22.50 -22.97
N ALA A 21 8.02 -21.30 -22.56
CA ALA A 21 6.64 -20.94 -22.25
C ALA A 21 5.75 -21.19 -23.47
N SER A 22 4.58 -21.78 -23.27
CA SER A 22 3.62 -21.99 -24.36
C SER A 22 3.23 -20.64 -24.99
N PRO A 23 2.83 -20.61 -26.27
CA PRO A 23 2.35 -19.37 -26.90
C PRO A 23 1.27 -18.64 -26.06
N ALA A 24 0.35 -19.38 -25.47
CA ALA A 24 -0.68 -18.83 -24.59
C ALA A 24 -0.10 -18.25 -23.28
N GLU A 25 0.96 -18.83 -22.74
CA GLU A 25 1.66 -18.29 -21.56
C GLU A 25 2.40 -16.99 -21.89
N LEU A 26 3.10 -16.95 -23.03
CA LEU A 26 3.77 -15.73 -23.50
C LEU A 26 2.78 -14.59 -23.71
N GLU A 27 1.61 -14.85 -24.29
CA GLU A 27 0.57 -13.87 -24.51
C GLU A 27 0.00 -13.35 -23.17
N ARG A 28 -0.28 -14.24 -22.22
CA ARG A 28 -0.74 -13.82 -20.87
C ARG A 28 0.28 -12.93 -20.17
N ARG A 29 1.56 -13.30 -20.21
CA ARG A 29 2.65 -12.51 -19.63
C ARG A 29 2.82 -11.16 -20.34
N GLU A 30 2.73 -11.15 -21.68
CA GLU A 30 2.75 -9.90 -22.45
C GLU A 30 1.64 -8.94 -22.00
N ILE A 31 0.39 -9.43 -21.95
CA ILE A 31 -0.75 -8.62 -21.52
C ILE A 31 -0.58 -8.12 -20.08
N ALA A 32 -0.10 -8.98 -19.17
CA ALA A 32 0.15 -8.60 -17.78
C ALA A 32 1.20 -7.49 -17.67
N ILE A 33 2.35 -7.63 -18.33
CA ILE A 33 3.43 -6.63 -18.32
C ILE A 33 2.95 -5.33 -18.98
N ALA A 34 2.31 -5.42 -20.15
CA ALA A 34 1.78 -4.27 -20.88
C ALA A 34 0.70 -3.51 -20.09
N GLY A 35 -0.06 -4.21 -19.23
CA GLY A 35 -1.06 -3.63 -18.33
C GLY A 35 -0.46 -2.84 -17.17
N GLU A 36 0.78 -3.13 -16.78
CA GLU A 36 1.49 -2.39 -15.73
C GLU A 36 2.23 -1.15 -16.25
N LEU A 37 2.36 -1.03 -17.58
CA LEU A 37 3.11 0.03 -18.25
C LEU A 37 2.17 1.05 -18.89
N ARG A 38 2.52 2.33 -18.75
CA ARG A 38 1.77 3.46 -19.29
C ARG A 38 2.12 3.71 -20.75
N CYS A 39 1.12 3.94 -21.57
CA CYS A 39 1.31 4.45 -22.92
C CYS A 39 1.73 5.95 -22.85
N LEU A 40 2.94 6.25 -23.31
CA LEU A 40 3.56 7.57 -23.15
C LEU A 40 2.91 8.68 -24.00
N VAL A 41 2.13 8.32 -25.02
CA VAL A 41 1.41 9.25 -25.91
C VAL A 41 -0.10 9.25 -25.68
N CYS A 42 -0.57 8.57 -24.64
CA CYS A 42 -1.98 8.42 -24.34
C CYS A 42 -2.35 9.13 -23.02
N GLN A 43 -3.65 9.37 -22.83
CA GLN A 43 -4.15 9.95 -21.58
C GLN A 43 -4.27 8.87 -20.49
N ASN A 44 -3.13 8.49 -19.89
CA ASN A 44 -3.05 7.59 -18.75
C ASN A 44 -3.51 6.14 -19.00
N GLN A 45 -3.65 5.71 -20.24
CA GLN A 45 -3.96 4.33 -20.61
C GLN A 45 -2.74 3.43 -20.47
N SER A 46 -2.99 2.14 -20.21
CA SER A 46 -1.92 1.15 -20.27
C SER A 46 -1.51 0.85 -21.72
N ILE A 47 -0.30 0.29 -21.91
CA ILE A 47 0.15 -0.20 -23.21
C ILE A 47 -0.77 -1.34 -23.70
N ALA A 48 -1.36 -2.12 -22.80
CA ALA A 48 -2.27 -3.20 -23.16
C ALA A 48 -3.59 -2.69 -23.77
N GLU A 49 -4.11 -1.57 -23.24
CA GLU A 49 -5.41 -1.02 -23.63
C GLU A 49 -5.31 -0.03 -24.79
N SER A 50 -4.14 0.53 -25.02
CA SER A 50 -3.94 1.57 -26.03
C SER A 50 -3.83 0.99 -27.44
N ASN A 51 -4.50 1.66 -28.41
CA ASN A 51 -4.41 1.37 -29.85
C ASN A 51 -3.38 2.26 -30.58
N ALA A 52 -2.66 3.13 -29.86
CA ALA A 52 -1.62 3.96 -30.45
C ALA A 52 -0.50 3.12 -31.08
N ASP A 53 0.13 3.63 -32.13
CA ASP A 53 1.23 2.94 -32.82
C ASP A 53 2.38 2.63 -31.85
N LEU A 54 2.76 3.62 -31.03
CA LEU A 54 3.80 3.39 -30.01
C LEU A 54 3.45 2.26 -29.03
N ALA A 55 2.17 2.15 -28.63
CA ALA A 55 1.74 1.07 -27.74
C ALA A 55 1.88 -0.31 -28.41
N ARG A 56 1.60 -0.38 -29.72
CA ARG A 56 1.82 -1.63 -30.49
C ARG A 56 3.29 -1.99 -30.58
N ASP A 57 4.16 -1.03 -30.84
CA ASP A 57 5.61 -1.21 -30.90
C ASP A 57 6.17 -1.68 -29.55
N LEU A 58 5.71 -1.09 -28.46
CA LEU A 58 6.14 -1.48 -27.12
C LEU A 58 5.66 -2.89 -26.74
N ARG A 59 4.45 -3.29 -27.12
CA ARG A 59 3.98 -4.69 -26.95
C ARG A 59 4.84 -5.66 -27.76
N GLN A 60 5.20 -5.31 -28.98
CA GLN A 60 6.11 -6.14 -29.78
C GLN A 60 7.48 -6.29 -29.10
N GLN A 61 8.05 -5.22 -28.58
CA GLN A 61 9.32 -5.28 -27.82
C GLN A 61 9.20 -6.19 -26.58
N ILE A 62 8.11 -6.10 -25.82
CA ILE A 62 7.85 -6.99 -24.68
C ILE A 62 7.83 -8.43 -25.15
N ARG A 63 7.09 -8.73 -26.23
CA ARG A 63 6.99 -10.08 -26.81
C ARG A 63 8.34 -10.65 -27.25
N GLU A 64 9.16 -9.84 -27.88
CA GLU A 64 10.51 -10.25 -28.32
C GLU A 64 11.41 -10.59 -27.13
N GLN A 65 11.35 -9.81 -26.05
CA GLN A 65 12.10 -10.09 -24.83
C GLN A 65 11.59 -11.32 -24.09
N LEU A 66 10.27 -11.55 -24.06
CA LEU A 66 9.69 -12.79 -23.53
C LEU A 66 10.15 -14.01 -24.31
N LYS A 67 10.17 -13.94 -25.65
CA LYS A 67 10.68 -15.00 -26.52
C LYS A 67 12.18 -15.26 -26.31
N ALA A 68 12.93 -14.21 -25.94
CA ALA A 68 14.34 -14.33 -25.57
C ALA A 68 14.56 -14.90 -24.16
N GLY A 69 13.49 -15.30 -23.46
CA GLY A 69 13.55 -15.95 -22.14
C GLY A 69 13.75 -14.99 -20.97
N LYS A 70 13.59 -13.69 -21.17
CA LYS A 70 13.71 -12.73 -20.08
C LYS A 70 12.56 -12.83 -19.09
N SER A 71 12.86 -12.56 -17.83
CA SER A 71 11.88 -12.48 -16.77
C SER A 71 11.06 -11.18 -16.86
N ASP A 72 9.86 -11.18 -16.26
CA ASP A 72 8.99 -10.01 -16.23
C ASP A 72 9.66 -8.81 -15.52
N ALA A 73 10.51 -9.08 -14.50
CA ALA A 73 11.27 -8.06 -13.81
C ALA A 73 12.31 -7.39 -14.72
N GLU A 74 13.10 -8.20 -15.46
CA GLU A 74 14.09 -7.68 -16.41
C GLU A 74 13.45 -6.86 -17.52
N ILE A 75 12.26 -7.25 -17.99
CA ILE A 75 11.53 -6.48 -19.01
C ILE A 75 11.06 -5.13 -18.44
N ARG A 76 10.51 -5.11 -17.21
CA ARG A 76 10.14 -3.86 -16.54
C ARG A 76 11.35 -2.94 -16.32
N ASP A 77 12.49 -3.51 -15.92
CA ASP A 77 13.73 -2.76 -15.70
C ASP A 77 14.25 -2.19 -17.02
N PHE A 78 14.21 -2.94 -18.10
CA PHE A 78 14.55 -2.45 -19.42
C PHE A 78 13.66 -1.27 -19.85
N MET A 79 12.35 -1.40 -19.66
CA MET A 79 11.39 -0.32 -19.99
C MET A 79 11.63 0.92 -19.15
N THR A 80 11.86 0.78 -17.85
CA THR A 80 12.16 1.92 -16.97
C THR A 80 13.51 2.56 -17.26
N ALA A 81 14.52 1.78 -17.58
CA ALA A 81 15.84 2.30 -17.97
C ALA A 81 15.79 3.14 -19.25
N ARG A 82 14.89 2.77 -20.19
CA ARG A 82 14.79 3.44 -21.50
C ARG A 82 13.82 4.63 -21.50
N TYR A 83 12.71 4.54 -20.77
CA TYR A 83 11.61 5.51 -20.79
C TYR A 83 11.41 6.26 -19.47
N GLY A 84 12.20 5.92 -18.44
CA GLY A 84 12.08 6.48 -17.11
C GLY A 84 10.97 5.85 -16.26
N ASP A 85 10.95 6.15 -14.95
CA ASP A 85 9.97 5.59 -14.01
C ASP A 85 8.52 5.98 -14.33
N PHE A 86 8.32 7.04 -15.11
CA PHE A 86 6.99 7.47 -15.54
C PHE A 86 6.26 6.43 -16.41
N VAL A 87 7.00 5.52 -17.03
CA VAL A 87 6.41 4.41 -17.80
C VAL A 87 5.63 3.43 -16.92
N LEU A 88 5.89 3.40 -15.61
CA LEU A 88 5.16 2.56 -14.68
C LEU A 88 3.83 3.22 -14.28
N LEU A 89 2.71 2.49 -14.40
CA LEU A 89 1.42 2.93 -13.89
C LEU A 89 1.37 2.96 -12.36
N LYS A 90 2.14 2.08 -11.72
CA LYS A 90 2.27 2.03 -10.26
C LYS A 90 3.71 2.33 -9.87
N PRO A 91 3.96 3.36 -9.04
CA PRO A 91 5.30 3.64 -8.56
C PRO A 91 5.90 2.45 -7.82
N ARG A 92 7.18 2.17 -8.05
CA ARG A 92 7.91 1.14 -7.29
C ARG A 92 8.14 1.61 -5.85
N LEU A 93 8.20 0.65 -4.93
CA LEU A 93 8.68 0.90 -3.57
C LEU A 93 10.20 1.12 -3.61
N THR A 94 10.60 2.37 -3.66
CA THR A 94 11.99 2.81 -3.60
C THR A 94 12.20 3.75 -2.42
N ALA A 95 13.43 4.06 -2.07
CA ALA A 95 13.71 5.04 -1.02
C ALA A 95 13.06 6.41 -1.31
N HIS A 96 12.99 6.81 -2.59
CA HIS A 96 12.36 8.06 -3.01
C HIS A 96 10.83 8.03 -2.90
N THR A 97 10.20 6.87 -3.13
CA THR A 97 8.74 6.72 -3.05
C THR A 97 8.26 6.23 -1.69
N ALA A 98 9.18 5.89 -0.76
CA ALA A 98 8.83 5.41 0.57
C ALA A 98 7.92 6.40 1.33
N LEU A 99 8.19 7.70 1.21
CA LEU A 99 7.37 8.73 1.84
C LEU A 99 5.93 8.72 1.32
N LEU A 100 5.72 8.50 0.01
CA LEU A 100 4.40 8.40 -0.60
C LEU A 100 3.57 7.27 0.01
N TRP A 101 4.22 6.14 0.32
CA TRP A 101 3.55 4.98 0.88
C TRP A 101 3.35 5.04 2.38
N LEU A 102 4.30 5.66 3.12
CA LEU A 102 4.28 5.74 4.59
C LEU A 102 3.54 6.96 5.12
N ALA A 103 3.50 8.08 4.38
CA ALA A 103 2.88 9.33 4.81
C ALA A 103 1.41 9.17 5.27
N PRO A 104 0.51 8.48 4.56
CA PRO A 104 -0.88 8.34 5.00
C PRO A 104 -1.00 7.63 6.34
N PHE A 105 -0.18 6.60 6.58
CA PHE A 105 -0.18 5.89 7.86
C PHE A 105 0.38 6.75 8.98
N ALA A 106 1.44 7.51 8.72
CA ALA A 106 2.03 8.43 9.71
C ALA A 106 1.04 9.53 10.11
N ILE A 107 0.30 10.09 9.14
CA ILE A 107 -0.72 11.12 9.40
C ILE A 107 -1.86 10.55 10.26
N VAL A 108 -2.35 9.35 9.94
CA VAL A 108 -3.41 8.70 10.73
C VAL A 108 -2.94 8.43 12.15
N LEU A 109 -1.74 7.88 12.33
CA LEU A 109 -1.17 7.62 13.65
C LEU A 109 -0.99 8.91 14.47
N ALA A 110 -0.46 9.96 13.85
CA ALA A 110 -0.30 11.26 14.49
C ALA A 110 -1.65 11.84 14.90
N GLY A 111 -2.67 11.75 14.04
CA GLY A 111 -4.03 12.18 14.34
C GLY A 111 -4.65 11.44 15.53
N VAL A 112 -4.54 10.11 15.53
CA VAL A 112 -5.02 9.27 16.65
C VAL A 112 -4.31 9.64 17.95
N PHE A 113 -2.99 9.80 17.91
CA PHE A 113 -2.21 10.20 19.07
C PHE A 113 -2.63 11.58 19.59
N ALA A 114 -2.82 12.56 18.69
CA ALA A 114 -3.29 13.89 19.05
C ALA A 114 -4.67 13.88 19.72
N VAL A 115 -5.61 13.09 19.18
CA VAL A 115 -6.95 12.91 19.76
C VAL A 115 -6.87 12.30 21.17
N ILE A 116 -6.09 11.23 21.33
CA ILE A 116 -5.91 10.59 22.64
C ILE A 116 -5.30 11.58 23.66
N ALA A 117 -4.25 12.29 23.25
CA ALA A 117 -3.61 13.29 24.11
C ALA A 117 -4.59 14.41 24.50
N PHE A 118 -5.38 14.90 23.55
CA PHE A 118 -6.42 15.91 23.80
C PHE A 118 -7.50 15.42 24.77
N LEU A 119 -8.01 14.19 24.57
CA LEU A 119 -9.02 13.61 25.45
C LEU A 119 -8.48 13.37 26.87
N ARG A 120 -7.24 12.92 26.99
CA ARG A 120 -6.58 12.75 28.30
C ARG A 120 -6.47 14.09 29.03
N ARG A 121 -5.97 15.12 28.35
CA ARG A 121 -5.86 16.47 28.91
C ARG A 121 -7.20 17.02 29.35
N ARG A 122 -8.25 16.86 28.55
CA ARG A 122 -9.62 17.26 28.92
C ARG A 122 -10.16 16.51 30.13
N ARG A 123 -9.85 15.21 30.26
CA ARG A 123 -10.23 14.44 31.46
C ARG A 123 -9.52 14.95 32.72
N ASP A 124 -8.24 15.26 32.61
CA ASP A 124 -7.45 15.77 33.74
C ASP A 124 -7.95 17.16 34.17
N GLU A 125 -8.25 18.05 33.22
CA GLU A 125 -8.85 19.36 33.47
C GLU A 125 -10.25 19.22 34.12
N ALA A 126 -11.08 18.30 33.63
CA ALA A 126 -12.40 18.05 34.19
C ALA A 126 -12.32 17.43 35.60
N ALA A 127 -11.35 16.55 35.84
CA ALA A 127 -11.12 16.00 37.18
C ALA A 127 -10.61 17.06 38.18
N ALA A 128 -9.76 17.98 37.70
CA ALA A 128 -9.28 19.10 38.52
C ALA A 128 -10.38 20.18 38.79
N ALA A 129 -11.33 20.34 37.87
CA ALA A 129 -12.46 21.24 37.98
C ALA A 129 -13.69 20.60 38.63
N ALA A 130 -13.61 19.33 39.04
CA ALA A 130 -14.70 18.68 39.77
C ALA A 130 -14.99 19.49 41.04
N PRO A 131 -16.25 19.93 41.30
CA PRO A 131 -16.57 20.68 42.49
C PRO A 131 -16.18 19.86 43.71
N ALA A 132 -15.55 20.54 44.66
CA ALA A 132 -15.23 19.92 45.94
C ALA A 132 -16.51 19.27 46.50
N ALA A 133 -16.35 18.09 47.09
CA ALA A 133 -17.51 17.42 47.69
C ALA A 133 -18.28 18.40 48.58
N LEU A 134 -19.59 18.48 48.36
CA LEU A 134 -20.46 19.36 49.12
C LEU A 134 -20.18 19.25 50.61
N SER A 135 -20.00 20.36 51.28
CA SER A 135 -19.84 20.38 52.74
C SER A 135 -21.06 19.77 53.43
N PRO A 136 -20.92 19.21 54.61
CA PRO A 136 -22.06 18.67 55.35
C PRO A 136 -23.22 19.64 55.52
N ASP A 137 -22.95 20.96 55.63
CA ASP A 137 -23.97 21.98 55.76
C ASP A 137 -24.67 22.28 54.44
N GLU A 138 -23.96 22.25 53.29
CA GLU A 138 -24.58 22.38 51.98
C GLU A 138 -25.46 21.18 51.65
N GLN A 139 -25.05 19.98 52.02
CA GLN A 139 -25.86 18.76 51.86
C GLN A 139 -27.16 18.86 52.68
N ARG A 140 -27.11 19.38 53.91
CA ARG A 140 -28.29 19.59 54.74
C ARG A 140 -29.24 20.62 54.14
N ARG A 141 -28.71 21.73 53.61
CA ARG A 141 -29.54 22.77 52.95
C ARG A 141 -30.23 22.22 51.70
N ILE A 142 -29.51 21.44 50.88
CA ILE A 142 -30.11 20.81 49.72
C ILE A 142 -31.19 19.80 50.13
N ALA A 143 -30.93 18.99 51.13
CA ALA A 143 -31.93 18.04 51.66
C ALA A 143 -33.18 18.74 52.23
N GLU A 144 -33.02 19.93 52.82
CA GLU A 144 -34.14 20.73 53.33
C GLU A 144 -34.96 21.37 52.18
N LEU A 145 -34.29 21.85 51.14
CA LEU A 145 -34.95 22.42 49.96
C LEU A 145 -35.68 21.38 49.11
N LEU A 146 -35.19 20.15 49.13
CA LEU A 146 -35.80 19.02 48.41
C LEU A 146 -36.91 18.32 49.17
N LYS A 147 -37.22 18.74 50.43
CA LYS A 147 -38.40 18.21 51.11
C LYS A 147 -39.64 18.63 50.36
N PRO A 148 -40.54 17.67 50.01
CA PRO A 148 -41.82 18.04 49.38
C PRO A 148 -42.55 19.00 50.27
N SER A 149 -42.89 20.21 49.81
CA SER A 149 -43.80 21.12 50.50
C SER A 149 -45.18 20.47 50.49
N ASP A 150 -45.56 19.94 51.62
CA ASP A 150 -46.95 19.47 51.84
C ASP A 150 -47.86 20.65 51.79
N HIS A 151 -48.27 21.02 50.59
CA HIS A 151 -49.38 22.00 50.45
C HIS A 151 -50.68 21.22 50.52
N ARG A 152 -51.21 21.13 51.74
CA ARG A 152 -52.65 20.88 52.00
C ARG A 152 -53.42 22.18 51.86
#